data_d8cf5f6a811bb476075c34bd0f853ecd
#
_entry.id   d8cf5f6a811bb476075c34bd0f853ecd
#
_cell.length_a   1.000
_cell.length_b   1.000
_cell.length_c   1.000
_cell.angle_alpha   90.00
_cell.angle_beta   90.00
_cell.angle_gamma   90.00
#
_symmetry.space_group_name_H-M   'P 1'
#
loop_
_entity.id
_entity.type
_entity.pdbx_description
1 polymer ?
#
loop_
_entity_poly.entity_id
_entity_poly.type
_entity_poly.pdbx_seq_one_letter_code
_entity_poly.pdbx_strand_id
1 'polypeptide(L)'
;MLEVLVAFVIFALVFATTLQILSGSLRNVKRSAEYTQAALWAQSRLDAVGIDPPLESGQYQGEFDHDYSWELEIVPYEFNDDSGLILEEFPIDLFYVELRVQWGQEPRRLQAVFKTLRTAVPQRGSRT
;
A
#
# COMPACT_ATOMS: atom_id res chain seq x y z
N MET A 1 43.53 -29.78 25.48
CA MET A 1 42.70 -30.22 24.39
C MET A 1 41.21 -30.04 24.63
N LEU A 2 40.73 -30.37 25.80
CA LEU A 2 39.33 -30.22 26.10
C LEU A 2 38.93 -28.74 26.04
N GLU A 3 39.78 -27.84 26.50
CA GLU A 3 39.53 -26.42 26.52
C GLU A 3 39.36 -25.86 25.11
N VAL A 4 40.16 -26.35 24.14
CA VAL A 4 40.06 -25.92 22.77
C VAL A 4 38.73 -26.36 22.15
N LEU A 5 38.28 -27.56 22.48
CA LEU A 5 37.00 -28.07 21.99
C LEU A 5 35.85 -27.25 22.52
N VAL A 6 35.87 -26.91 23.82
CA VAL A 6 34.83 -26.10 24.42
C VAL A 6 34.81 -24.72 23.80
N ALA A 7 35.96 -24.12 23.59
CA ALA A 7 36.03 -22.79 22.96
C ALA A 7 35.50 -22.84 21.55
N PHE A 8 35.80 -23.90 20.80
CA PHE A 8 35.29 -24.04 19.43
C PHE A 8 33.75 -24.16 19.40
N VAL A 9 33.18 -24.93 20.35
CA VAL A 9 31.76 -25.11 20.45
C VAL A 9 31.09 -23.78 20.74
N ILE A 10 31.62 -23.02 21.69
CA ILE A 10 31.07 -21.70 22.04
C ILE A 10 31.12 -20.76 20.83
N PHE A 11 32.27 -20.76 20.11
CA PHE A 11 32.43 -19.93 18.94
C PHE A 11 31.39 -20.31 17.87
N ALA A 12 31.19 -21.61 17.65
CA ALA A 12 30.23 -22.07 16.64
C ALA A 12 28.79 -21.63 17.00
N LEU A 13 28.43 -21.71 18.27
CA LEU A 13 27.10 -21.29 18.71
C LEU A 13 26.87 -19.81 18.50
N VAL A 14 27.86 -18.99 18.86
CA VAL A 14 27.77 -17.54 18.70
C VAL A 14 27.67 -17.19 17.21
N PHE A 15 28.50 -17.84 16.40
CA PHE A 15 28.51 -17.58 14.97
C PHE A 15 27.19 -17.97 14.32
N ALA A 16 26.63 -19.11 14.70
CA ALA A 16 25.35 -19.57 14.17
C ALA A 16 24.23 -18.62 14.55
N THR A 17 24.22 -18.14 15.78
CA THR A 17 23.22 -17.18 16.25
C THR A 17 23.31 -15.87 15.47
N THR A 18 24.55 -15.41 15.24
CA THR A 18 24.78 -14.19 14.47
C THR A 18 24.26 -14.32 13.05
N LEU A 19 24.51 -15.47 12.43
CA LEU A 19 24.02 -15.72 11.08
C LEU A 19 22.49 -15.74 11.02
N GLN A 20 21.85 -16.29 12.04
CA GLN A 20 20.38 -16.30 12.09
C GLN A 20 19.82 -14.88 12.17
N ILE A 21 20.43 -14.04 13.01
CA ILE A 21 19.99 -12.64 13.13
C ILE A 21 20.18 -11.92 11.80
N LEU A 22 21.31 -12.13 11.17
CA LEU A 22 21.60 -11.48 9.89
C LEU A 22 20.60 -11.91 8.81
N SER A 23 20.31 -13.21 8.75
CA SER A 23 19.34 -13.72 7.78
C SER A 23 17.95 -13.11 8.00
N GLY A 24 17.54 -12.99 9.26
CA GLY A 24 16.28 -12.36 9.58
C GLY A 24 16.23 -10.89 9.16
N SER A 25 17.33 -10.17 9.40
CA SER A 25 17.45 -8.78 8.97
C SER A 25 17.34 -8.62 7.47
N LEU A 26 18.01 -9.52 6.73
CA LEU A 26 17.97 -9.47 5.27
C LEU A 26 16.57 -9.72 4.74
N ARG A 27 15.83 -10.66 5.35
CA ARG A 27 14.46 -10.91 4.97
C ARG A 27 13.59 -9.70 5.22
N ASN A 28 13.80 -9.04 6.36
CA ASN A 28 13.03 -7.84 6.69
C ASN A 28 13.32 -6.70 5.73
N VAL A 29 14.58 -6.55 5.33
CA VAL A 29 14.96 -5.53 4.35
C VAL A 29 14.29 -5.80 3.02
N LYS A 30 14.28 -7.06 2.59
CA LYS A 30 13.64 -7.43 1.33
C LYS A 30 12.14 -7.14 1.37
N ARG A 31 11.48 -7.53 2.46
CA ARG A 31 10.05 -7.29 2.62
C ARG A 31 9.76 -5.80 2.66
N SER A 32 10.59 -5.06 3.37
CA SER A 32 10.44 -3.60 3.44
C SER A 32 10.60 -2.96 2.06
N ALA A 33 11.56 -3.43 1.28
CA ALA A 33 11.76 -2.94 -0.08
C ALA A 33 10.55 -3.24 -0.96
N GLU A 34 9.95 -4.41 -0.81
CA GLU A 34 8.75 -4.77 -1.57
C GLU A 34 7.58 -3.85 -1.22
N TYR A 35 7.38 -3.57 0.07
CA TYR A 35 6.33 -2.66 0.49
C TYR A 35 6.59 -1.24 0.02
N THR A 36 7.85 -0.82 0.03
CA THR A 36 8.21 0.50 -0.49
C THR A 36 7.89 0.60 -1.98
N GLN A 37 8.22 -0.44 -2.72
CA GLN A 37 7.92 -0.46 -4.15
C GLN A 37 6.41 -0.42 -4.39
N ALA A 38 5.65 -1.18 -3.59
CA ALA A 38 4.21 -1.16 -3.69
C ALA A 38 3.65 0.23 -3.38
N ALA A 39 4.22 0.90 -2.38
CA ALA A 39 3.79 2.25 -2.03
C ALA A 39 4.08 3.25 -3.14
N LEU A 40 5.22 3.12 -3.81
CA LEU A 40 5.55 3.97 -4.94
C LEU A 40 4.59 3.76 -6.09
N TRP A 41 4.28 2.50 -6.41
CA TRP A 41 3.29 2.21 -7.44
C TRP A 41 1.92 2.75 -7.06
N ALA A 42 1.55 2.55 -5.77
CA ALA A 42 0.26 3.01 -5.28
C ALA A 42 0.15 4.52 -5.37
N GLN A 43 1.19 5.24 -4.98
CA GLN A 43 1.16 6.68 -5.02
C GLN A 43 1.04 7.18 -6.46
N SER A 44 1.78 6.55 -7.37
CA SER A 44 1.68 6.88 -8.78
C SER A 44 0.25 6.69 -9.28
N ARG A 45 -0.38 5.61 -8.88
CA ARG A 45 -1.75 5.33 -9.33
C ARG A 45 -2.75 6.28 -8.69
N LEU A 46 -2.58 6.56 -7.39
CA LEU A 46 -3.47 7.49 -6.70
C LEU A 46 -3.35 8.90 -7.25
N ASP A 47 -2.16 9.30 -7.65
CA ASP A 47 -1.96 10.61 -8.27
C ASP A 47 -2.69 10.72 -9.61
N ALA A 48 -2.87 9.61 -10.28
CA ALA A 48 -3.59 9.59 -11.55
C ALA A 48 -5.11 9.58 -11.38
N VAL A 49 -5.60 9.25 -10.19
CA VAL A 49 -7.04 9.23 -9.94
C VAL A 49 -7.60 10.63 -10.10
N GLY A 50 -8.71 10.73 -10.83
CA GLY A 50 -9.27 12.02 -11.18
C GLY A 50 -8.92 12.44 -12.58
N ILE A 51 -7.85 11.88 -13.14
CA ILE A 51 -7.45 12.12 -14.52
C ILE A 51 -7.70 10.87 -15.35
N ASP A 52 -7.15 9.75 -14.91
CA ASP A 52 -7.33 8.46 -15.57
C ASP A 52 -7.14 7.36 -14.52
N PRO A 53 -8.20 6.76 -13.99
CA PRO A 53 -9.60 7.03 -14.32
C PRO A 53 -10.11 8.35 -13.74
N PRO A 54 -11.20 8.86 -14.28
CA PRO A 54 -11.83 10.04 -13.69
C PRO A 54 -12.39 9.70 -12.31
N LEU A 55 -12.58 10.71 -11.50
CA LEU A 55 -13.07 10.52 -10.14
C LEU A 55 -14.58 10.25 -10.15
N GLU A 56 -14.92 9.01 -10.36
CA GLU A 56 -16.30 8.54 -10.41
C GLU A 56 -16.38 7.22 -9.64
N SER A 57 -17.57 6.95 -9.12
CA SER A 57 -17.79 5.68 -8.44
C SER A 57 -17.53 4.51 -9.38
N GLY A 58 -16.82 3.52 -8.89
CA GLY A 58 -16.58 2.36 -9.70
C GLY A 58 -15.43 1.52 -9.16
N GLN A 59 -15.17 0.45 -9.85
CA GLN A 59 -14.07 -0.44 -9.54
C GLN A 59 -13.19 -0.56 -10.76
N TYR A 60 -11.90 -0.47 -10.52
CA TYR A 60 -10.90 -0.56 -11.57
C TYR A 60 -9.84 -1.55 -11.14
N GLN A 61 -9.20 -2.17 -12.10
CA GLN A 61 -8.12 -3.09 -11.79
C GLN A 61 -7.11 -3.05 -12.92
N GLY A 62 -5.91 -3.48 -12.60
CA GLY A 62 -4.86 -3.50 -13.59
C GLY A 62 -3.62 -4.15 -13.03
N GLU A 63 -2.55 -4.05 -13.78
CA GLU A 63 -1.28 -4.62 -13.40
C GLU A 63 -0.18 -3.57 -13.52
N PHE A 64 0.72 -3.60 -12.55
CA PHE A 64 1.99 -2.90 -12.66
C PHE A 64 3.02 -3.87 -13.23
N ASP A 65 4.23 -3.42 -13.36
CA ASP A 65 5.32 -4.31 -13.77
C ASP A 65 5.66 -5.30 -12.66
N HIS A 66 6.23 -6.44 -13.04
CA HIS A 66 6.83 -7.42 -12.11
C HIS A 66 5.88 -7.98 -11.06
N ASP A 67 4.83 -8.62 -11.50
CA ASP A 67 3.92 -9.37 -10.62
C ASP A 67 3.12 -8.52 -9.64
N TYR A 68 3.19 -7.21 -9.76
CA TYR A 68 2.34 -6.32 -8.97
C TYR A 68 1.03 -6.08 -9.69
N SER A 69 -0.07 -6.28 -8.98
CA SER A 69 -1.39 -5.97 -9.50
C SER A 69 -2.12 -5.05 -8.55
N TRP A 70 -3.12 -4.36 -9.03
CA TRP A 70 -3.84 -3.40 -8.21
C TRP A 70 -5.33 -3.49 -8.47
N GLU A 71 -6.09 -3.16 -7.42
CA GLU A 71 -7.53 -2.98 -7.51
C GLU A 71 -7.85 -1.64 -6.90
N LEU A 72 -8.63 -0.86 -7.60
CA LEU A 72 -9.01 0.47 -7.17
C LEU A 72 -10.52 0.51 -7.02
N GLU A 73 -10.98 0.95 -5.86
CA GLU A 73 -12.39 1.14 -5.63
C GLU A 73 -12.65 2.59 -5.23
N ILE A 74 -13.55 3.22 -5.93
CA ILE A 74 -13.95 4.59 -5.65
C ILE A 74 -15.42 4.59 -5.30
N VAL A 75 -15.75 5.05 -4.09
CA VAL A 75 -17.12 5.15 -3.65
C VAL A 75 -17.39 6.56 -3.15
N PRO A 76 -18.59 7.07 -3.33
CA PRO A 76 -18.92 8.38 -2.78
C PRO A 76 -18.92 8.29 -1.26
N TYR A 77 -18.35 9.29 -0.64
CA TYR A 77 -18.27 9.36 0.81
C TYR A 77 -19.37 10.27 1.31
N GLU A 78 -20.29 9.70 2.08
CA GLU A 78 -21.33 10.47 2.69
C GLU A 78 -20.89 10.90 4.07
N PHE A 79 -20.95 12.16 4.28
CA PHE A 79 -20.55 12.75 5.54
C PHE A 79 -21.74 12.76 6.49
N ASN A 80 -21.81 11.75 7.35
CA ASN A 80 -22.80 11.76 8.41
C ASN A 80 -22.25 12.60 9.54
N ASP A 81 -22.52 13.85 9.47
CA ASP A 81 -21.98 14.75 10.47
C ASP A 81 -23.07 15.15 11.42
N ASP A 82 -22.95 14.67 12.65
CA ASP A 82 -23.86 15.05 13.71
C ASP A 82 -23.60 16.49 14.19
N SER A 83 -22.54 17.09 13.70
CA SER A 83 -22.18 18.43 14.11
C SER A 83 -22.99 19.53 13.42
N GLY A 84 -23.83 19.15 12.50
CA GLY A 84 -24.70 20.12 11.84
C GLY A 84 -24.05 20.89 10.71
N LEU A 85 -22.86 20.50 10.30
CA LEU A 85 -22.26 21.13 9.14
C LEU A 85 -23.00 20.69 7.89
N ILE A 86 -23.60 21.65 7.26
CA ILE A 86 -24.35 21.35 6.05
C ILE A 86 -23.42 21.43 4.87
N LEU A 87 -22.96 20.26 4.44
CA LEU A 87 -22.08 20.18 3.28
C LEU A 87 -22.80 20.54 1.98
N GLU A 88 -24.11 20.63 2.05
CA GLU A 88 -24.88 21.02 0.87
C GLU A 88 -24.54 22.42 0.39
N GLU A 89 -24.03 23.25 1.28
CA GLU A 89 -23.62 24.59 0.91
C GLU A 89 -22.29 24.61 0.17
N PHE A 90 -21.52 23.54 0.26
CA PHE A 90 -20.23 23.46 -0.39
C PHE A 90 -20.34 22.56 -1.60
N PRO A 91 -20.03 23.05 -2.79
CA PRO A 91 -20.09 22.22 -4.00
C PRO A 91 -18.87 21.31 -4.11
N ILE A 92 -18.69 20.47 -3.10
CA ILE A 92 -17.57 19.54 -3.06
C ILE A 92 -18.12 18.16 -2.88
N ASP A 93 -17.78 17.28 -3.79
CA ASP A 93 -18.06 15.85 -3.64
C ASP A 93 -16.85 15.17 -3.05
N LEU A 94 -17.09 14.33 -2.06
CA LEU A 94 -16.04 13.54 -1.46
C LEU A 94 -16.13 12.11 -1.96
N PHE A 95 -15.01 11.58 -2.29
CA PHE A 95 -14.89 10.19 -2.71
C PHE A 95 -13.89 9.48 -1.83
N TYR A 96 -14.27 8.30 -1.41
CA TYR A 96 -13.36 7.41 -0.69
C TYR A 96 -12.69 6.51 -1.71
N VAL A 97 -11.38 6.57 -1.72
CA VAL A 97 -10.59 5.81 -2.69
C VAL A 97 -9.80 4.77 -1.93
N GLU A 98 -9.98 3.52 -2.29
CA GLU A 98 -9.22 2.43 -1.70
C GLU A 98 -8.46 1.74 -2.81
N LEU A 99 -7.15 1.72 -2.67
CA LEU A 99 -6.28 1.05 -3.62
C LEU A 99 -5.62 -0.12 -2.93
N ARG A 100 -5.79 -1.28 -3.50
CA ARG A 100 -5.21 -2.51 -2.97
C ARG A 100 -4.16 -2.99 -3.95
N VAL A 101 -2.93 -3.11 -3.48
CA VAL A 101 -1.81 -3.59 -4.28
C VAL A 101 -1.45 -4.98 -3.80
N GLN A 102 -1.35 -5.91 -4.72
CA GLN A 102 -1.02 -7.29 -4.42
C GLN A 102 0.19 -7.70 -5.21
N TRP A 103 1.02 -8.52 -4.61
CA TRP A 103 2.21 -9.05 -5.28
C TRP A 103 2.60 -10.38 -4.67
N GLY A 104 3.50 -11.08 -5.36
CA GLY A 104 3.96 -12.38 -4.93
C GLY A 104 3.17 -13.48 -5.59
N GLN A 105 3.55 -14.71 -5.30
CA GLN A 105 2.92 -15.89 -5.86
C GLN A 105 2.21 -16.67 -4.77
N GLU A 106 1.10 -17.27 -5.14
CA GLU A 106 0.38 -18.09 -4.20
C GLU A 106 1.24 -19.27 -3.76
N PRO A 107 1.09 -19.72 -2.51
CA PRO A 107 0.09 -19.26 -1.54
C PRO A 107 0.50 -18.02 -0.74
N ARG A 108 1.67 -17.44 -1.01
CA ARG A 108 2.19 -16.33 -0.22
C ARG A 108 2.02 -14.99 -0.93
N ARG A 109 0.80 -14.66 -1.31
CA ARG A 109 0.56 -13.35 -1.86
C ARG A 109 0.55 -12.31 -0.74
N LEU A 110 1.24 -11.22 -0.99
CA LEU A 110 1.30 -10.10 -0.08
C LEU A 110 0.39 -8.99 -0.61
N GLN A 111 -0.10 -8.18 0.31
CA GLN A 111 -1.08 -7.17 -0.03
C GLN A 111 -0.85 -5.94 0.82
N ALA A 112 -0.98 -4.77 0.21
CA ALA A 112 -0.97 -3.51 0.91
C ALA A 112 -2.20 -2.73 0.47
N VAL A 113 -2.88 -2.09 1.44
CA VAL A 113 -4.09 -1.33 1.17
C VAL A 113 -3.80 0.13 1.48
N PHE A 114 -4.11 0.99 0.52
CA PHE A 114 -3.92 2.42 0.66
C PHE A 114 -5.28 3.09 0.53
N LYS A 115 -5.60 3.93 1.49
CA LYS A 115 -6.91 4.59 1.54
C LYS A 115 -6.71 6.08 1.57
N THR A 116 -7.56 6.79 0.85
CA THR A 116 -7.50 8.24 0.86
C THR A 116 -8.88 8.79 0.55
N LEU A 117 -9.05 10.04 0.88
CA LEU A 117 -10.24 10.78 0.50
C LEU A 117 -9.85 11.79 -0.55
N ARG A 118 -10.64 11.87 -1.61
CA ARG A 118 -10.43 12.83 -2.67
C ARG A 118 -11.65 13.70 -2.79
N THR A 119 -11.42 14.95 -3.07
CA THR A 119 -12.48 15.90 -3.30
C THR A 119 -12.58 16.21 -4.77
N ALA A 120 -13.78 16.35 -5.25
CA ALA A 120 -14.03 16.78 -6.62
C ALA A 120 -15.02 17.92 -6.58
N VAL A 121 -14.69 18.97 -7.31
CA VAL A 121 -15.61 20.07 -7.48
C VAL A 121 -16.50 19.73 -8.65
N PRO A 122 -17.84 19.70 -8.46
CA PRO A 122 -18.74 19.42 -9.58
C PRO A 122 -18.50 20.44 -10.68
N GLN A 123 -18.27 19.96 -11.88
CA GLN A 123 -18.00 20.86 -13.00
C GLN A 123 -19.32 21.40 -13.54
N ARG A 124 -19.83 22.40 -12.84
CA ARG A 124 -20.98 23.06 -13.34
C ARG A 124 -20.59 24.01 -14.42
N GLY A 125 -21.12 23.81 -15.57
CA GLY A 125 -20.88 24.73 -16.64
C GLY A 125 -19.48 24.76 -17.13
N SER A 126 -18.78 23.70 -16.95
CA SER A 126 -17.43 23.64 -17.45
C SER A 126 -17.41 23.58 -18.95
N ARG A 127 -18.55 23.46 -19.57
CA ARG A 127 -18.56 23.46 -20.94
C ARG A 127 -18.60 24.79 -21.48
N THR A 128 -17.98 24.96 -22.39
CA THR A 128 -18.03 26.20 -23.12
C THR A 128 -18.01 25.91 -24.59
#